data_10f0f455ef4a55a9e431fa1135a96592
#
_entry.id   10f0f455ef4a55a9e431fa1135a96592
#
_cell.length_a   1.000
_cell.length_b   1.000
_cell.length_c   1.000
_cell.angle_alpha   90.00
_cell.angle_beta   90.00
_cell.angle_gamma   90.00
#
_symmetry.space_group_name_H-M   'P 1'
#
loop_
_entity.id
_entity.type
_entity.pdbx_description
1 polymer ?
#
loop_
_entity_poly.entity_id
_entity_poly.type
_entity_poly.pdbx_seq_one_letter_code
_entity_poly.pdbx_strand_id
1 'polypeptide(L)'
;MSRFSAVGVLLICLVSACSDGANDQRTYVLTTGTTGGTFYPVGVALSTLVSARAEEGFSLTAISSAGSMENIKLLRDNQAQFGLILGTFAAWAYDGVGPISTPQPHIRSISAMWPNVEHFVLRSDLVIDGTVSDLAKLKGERYSIGMRNSGAEHTGLYIFDALGVDYTEDLSIAYLGYGPSTNALQDGNIVGMNVPAGPPVTAIARAYALLGEGMTILEFSEEEMAAINQQFPLWDFYELLPGTYPRQDKPVTTAYSSNVFVVRDDVSEEVVYNMTKLLWDNLATLQEIHSATKSMVIEAALKGIPVPLHKGALRYYKENGVEIPEHLLGG
;
A
#
# COMPACT_ATOMS: atom_id res chain seq x y z
N MET A 1 -18.74 87.83 -23.65
CA MET A 1 -19.04 87.25 -22.35
C MET A 1 -19.96 86.05 -22.56
N SER A 2 -19.44 84.93 -22.70
CA SER A 2 -20.19 83.67 -23.02
C SER A 2 -19.89 82.61 -21.91
N ARG A 3 -20.95 82.22 -21.22
CA ARG A 3 -20.87 81.21 -20.15
C ARG A 3 -21.08 79.84 -20.78
N PHE A 4 -20.08 78.98 -20.68
CA PHE A 4 -20.23 77.53 -20.98
C PHE A 4 -20.58 76.78 -19.70
N SER A 5 -21.76 76.14 -19.73
CA SER A 5 -22.19 75.26 -18.71
C SER A 5 -21.69 73.83 -19.10
N ALA A 6 -20.86 73.20 -18.26
CA ALA A 6 -20.46 71.84 -18.42
C ALA A 6 -21.48 70.94 -17.71
N VAL A 7 -22.15 70.07 -18.50
CA VAL A 7 -23.01 68.99 -17.98
C VAL A 7 -22.12 67.76 -17.76
N GLY A 8 -21.90 67.37 -16.50
CA GLY A 8 -21.22 66.13 -16.15
C GLY A 8 -22.15 64.93 -16.26
N VAL A 9 -21.85 64.07 -17.17
CA VAL A 9 -22.52 62.75 -17.28
C VAL A 9 -21.85 61.78 -16.31
N LEU A 10 -22.59 61.42 -15.25
CA LEU A 10 -22.15 60.39 -14.27
C LEU A 10 -22.41 59.02 -14.85
N LEU A 11 -21.36 58.34 -15.34
CA LEU A 11 -21.43 56.97 -15.85
C LEU A 11 -21.36 55.99 -14.65
N ILE A 12 -22.51 55.47 -14.21
CA ILE A 12 -22.60 54.44 -13.18
C ILE A 12 -22.26 53.11 -13.86
N CYS A 13 -21.00 52.62 -13.68
CA CYS A 13 -20.62 51.26 -14.02
C CYS A 13 -21.25 50.30 -12.99
N LEU A 14 -22.32 49.63 -13.39
CA LEU A 14 -22.80 48.43 -12.69
C LEU A 14 -21.78 47.33 -12.90
N VAL A 15 -20.90 47.11 -11.91
CA VAL A 15 -20.08 45.90 -11.81
C VAL A 15 -21.03 44.80 -11.38
N SER A 16 -21.52 44.02 -12.35
CA SER A 16 -22.14 42.73 -12.08
C SER A 16 -21.03 41.83 -11.54
N ALA A 17 -20.99 41.63 -10.21
CA ALA A 17 -20.26 40.58 -9.60
C ALA A 17 -20.91 39.26 -10.03
N CYS A 18 -20.37 38.65 -11.10
CA CYS A 18 -20.55 37.24 -11.32
C CYS A 18 -19.87 36.53 -10.13
N SER A 19 -20.66 36.16 -9.14
CA SER A 19 -20.23 35.10 -8.21
C SER A 19 -20.23 33.83 -9.04
N ASP A 20 -19.12 33.57 -9.72
CA ASP A 20 -18.80 32.22 -10.11
C ASP A 20 -18.76 31.41 -8.80
N GLY A 21 -19.80 30.64 -8.57
CA GLY A 21 -19.79 29.55 -7.64
C GLY A 21 -18.78 28.54 -8.20
N ALA A 22 -17.49 28.84 -8.04
CA ALA A 22 -16.43 27.85 -8.16
C ALA A 22 -16.81 26.80 -7.12
N ASN A 23 -17.33 25.69 -7.60
CA ASN A 23 -17.45 24.47 -6.83
C ASN A 23 -16.01 24.17 -6.42
N ASP A 24 -15.64 24.54 -5.18
CA ASP A 24 -14.29 24.38 -4.66
C ASP A 24 -14.05 22.90 -4.42
N GLN A 25 -13.92 22.15 -5.54
CA GLN A 25 -13.75 20.72 -5.56
C GLN A 25 -12.37 20.42 -4.94
N ARG A 26 -12.38 20.01 -3.69
CA ARG A 26 -11.16 19.72 -2.95
C ARG A 26 -10.52 18.44 -3.51
N THR A 27 -9.29 18.55 -4.03
CA THR A 27 -8.52 17.41 -4.51
C THR A 27 -7.67 16.85 -3.36
N TYR A 28 -7.86 15.57 -3.08
CA TYR A 28 -7.05 14.82 -2.12
C TYR A 28 -6.01 13.96 -2.85
N VAL A 29 -4.90 13.67 -2.17
CA VAL A 29 -3.83 12.83 -2.69
C VAL A 29 -3.85 11.48 -1.99
N LEU A 30 -3.84 10.40 -2.77
CA LEU A 30 -3.65 9.02 -2.34
C LEU A 30 -2.24 8.58 -2.70
N THR A 31 -1.41 8.34 -1.69
CA THR A 31 -0.08 7.76 -1.90
C THR A 31 -0.16 6.23 -1.95
N THR A 32 0.58 5.62 -2.88
CA THR A 32 0.43 4.20 -3.22
C THR A 32 1.76 3.43 -3.09
N GLY A 33 2.37 3.01 -4.17
CA GLY A 33 3.62 2.27 -4.21
C GLY A 33 4.26 2.29 -5.59
N THR A 34 5.19 1.37 -5.83
CA THR A 34 5.84 1.23 -7.13
C THR A 34 4.85 0.72 -8.18
N THR A 35 5.05 1.13 -9.44
CA THR A 35 4.19 0.75 -10.57
C THR A 35 4.16 -0.75 -10.88
N GLY A 36 5.17 -1.51 -10.42
CA GLY A 36 5.22 -2.98 -10.56
C GLY A 36 4.52 -3.75 -9.44
N GLY A 37 4.01 -3.06 -8.41
CA GLY A 37 3.27 -3.64 -7.29
C GLY A 37 1.76 -3.47 -7.41
N THR A 38 1.03 -3.91 -6.40
CA THR A 38 -0.45 -3.91 -6.39
C THR A 38 -1.03 -2.56 -5.91
N PHE A 39 -0.35 -1.82 -5.04
CA PHE A 39 -0.84 -0.54 -4.51
C PHE A 39 -1.16 0.47 -5.61
N TYR A 40 -0.27 0.60 -6.60
CA TYR A 40 -0.41 1.61 -7.63
C TYR A 40 -1.63 1.38 -8.54
N PRO A 41 -1.81 0.22 -9.21
CA PRO A 41 -2.97 0.01 -10.08
C PRO A 41 -4.30 0.07 -9.32
N VAL A 42 -4.39 -0.44 -8.09
CA VAL A 42 -5.61 -0.36 -7.28
C VAL A 42 -5.87 1.08 -6.82
N GLY A 43 -4.83 1.81 -6.42
CA GLY A 43 -4.96 3.23 -6.04
C GLY A 43 -5.41 4.11 -7.21
N VAL A 44 -4.91 3.87 -8.42
CA VAL A 44 -5.37 4.55 -9.65
C VAL A 44 -6.84 4.21 -9.94
N ALA A 45 -7.23 2.94 -9.80
CA ALA A 45 -8.62 2.53 -9.97
C ALA A 45 -9.56 3.22 -8.99
N LEU A 46 -9.19 3.23 -7.70
CA LEU A 46 -9.95 3.91 -6.64
C LEU A 46 -10.05 5.43 -6.91
N SER A 47 -8.94 6.05 -7.31
CA SER A 47 -8.93 7.47 -7.65
C SER A 47 -9.82 7.80 -8.85
N THR A 48 -9.80 6.96 -9.88
CA THR A 48 -10.66 7.11 -11.06
C THR A 48 -12.13 6.97 -10.68
N LEU A 49 -12.44 5.97 -9.86
CA LEU A 49 -13.80 5.71 -9.39
C LEU A 49 -14.35 6.89 -8.57
N VAL A 50 -13.56 7.38 -7.61
CA VAL A 50 -13.93 8.54 -6.77
C VAL A 50 -14.15 9.78 -7.62
N SER A 51 -13.22 10.08 -8.53
CA SER A 51 -13.30 11.29 -9.38
C SER A 51 -14.44 11.23 -10.38
N ALA A 52 -14.82 10.03 -10.86
CA ALA A 52 -15.97 9.85 -11.77
C ALA A 52 -17.32 10.00 -11.05
N ARG A 53 -17.37 9.85 -9.74
CA ARG A 53 -18.59 9.92 -8.92
C ARG A 53 -18.60 11.15 -8.01
N ALA A 54 -17.91 12.20 -8.41
CA ALA A 54 -17.68 13.43 -7.66
C ALA A 54 -18.96 14.30 -7.42
N GLU A 55 -20.13 13.69 -7.29
CA GLU A 55 -21.34 14.35 -6.77
C GLU A 55 -21.10 14.99 -5.38
N GLU A 56 -20.02 14.59 -4.74
CA GLU A 56 -19.66 14.87 -3.35
C GLU A 56 -18.69 16.05 -3.18
N GLY A 57 -18.34 16.77 -4.26
CA GLY A 57 -17.50 17.96 -4.17
C GLY A 57 -16.01 17.72 -3.86
N PHE A 58 -15.52 16.47 -3.98
CA PHE A 58 -14.09 16.16 -3.87
C PHE A 58 -13.60 15.20 -4.96
N SER A 59 -12.30 15.21 -5.20
CA SER A 59 -11.64 14.28 -6.12
C SER A 59 -10.42 13.65 -5.44
N LEU A 60 -9.95 12.52 -6.00
CA LEU A 60 -8.79 11.81 -5.50
C LEU A 60 -7.76 11.64 -6.63
N THR A 61 -6.50 11.91 -6.33
CA THR A 61 -5.38 11.68 -7.25
C THR A 61 -4.41 10.68 -6.64
N ALA A 62 -4.20 9.54 -7.32
CA ALA A 62 -3.20 8.56 -6.92
C ALA A 62 -1.81 8.99 -7.38
N ILE A 63 -0.84 8.92 -6.48
CA ILE A 63 0.58 9.12 -6.78
C ILE A 63 1.37 7.85 -6.47
N SER A 64 2.40 7.57 -7.29
CA SER A 64 3.36 6.50 -7.00
C SER A 64 4.33 6.92 -5.91
N SER A 65 4.86 5.95 -5.18
CA SER A 65 5.87 6.14 -4.13
C SER A 65 6.77 4.91 -4.02
N ALA A 66 7.72 4.93 -3.09
CA ALA A 66 8.48 3.73 -2.73
C ALA A 66 7.65 2.73 -1.90
N GLY A 67 6.53 3.14 -1.30
CA GLY A 67 5.64 2.30 -0.47
C GLY A 67 5.51 2.80 0.97
N SER A 68 5.21 1.90 1.91
CA SER A 68 4.68 2.22 3.24
C SER A 68 5.47 3.26 4.03
N MET A 69 6.80 3.19 4.07
CA MET A 69 7.61 4.16 4.81
C MET A 69 7.51 5.57 4.23
N GLU A 70 7.62 5.69 2.90
CA GLU A 70 7.44 6.98 2.22
C GLU A 70 6.01 7.49 2.36
N ASN A 71 5.02 6.60 2.30
CA ASN A 71 3.61 6.97 2.45
C ASN A 71 3.32 7.57 3.82
N ILE A 72 3.86 6.99 4.89
CA ILE A 72 3.76 7.54 6.25
C ILE A 72 4.39 8.94 6.33
N LYS A 73 5.55 9.14 5.69
CA LYS A 73 6.17 10.46 5.62
C LYS A 73 5.31 11.47 4.87
N LEU A 74 4.74 11.08 3.71
CA LEU A 74 3.85 11.95 2.93
C LEU A 74 2.57 12.32 3.70
N LEU A 75 2.00 11.36 4.45
CA LEU A 75 0.87 11.61 5.36
C LEU A 75 1.26 12.56 6.49
N ARG A 76 2.39 12.31 7.16
CA ARG A 76 2.91 13.17 8.24
C ARG A 76 3.10 14.62 7.78
N ASP A 77 3.73 14.79 6.63
CA ASP A 77 4.07 16.10 6.07
C ASP A 77 2.88 16.75 5.32
N ASN A 78 1.68 16.13 5.41
CA ASN A 78 0.44 16.56 4.73
C ASN A 78 0.58 16.76 3.20
N GLN A 79 1.49 15.99 2.59
CA GLN A 79 1.66 15.93 1.14
C GLN A 79 0.70 14.92 0.50
N ALA A 80 0.17 14.00 1.31
CA ALA A 80 -0.94 13.12 0.97
C ALA A 80 -1.92 13.08 2.15
N GLN A 81 -3.20 12.88 1.88
CA GLN A 81 -4.23 12.76 2.91
C GLN A 81 -4.68 11.31 3.07
N PHE A 82 -4.57 10.51 2.03
CA PHE A 82 -4.88 9.08 2.01
C PHE A 82 -3.64 8.27 1.65
N GLY A 83 -3.57 7.04 2.11
CA GLY A 83 -2.44 6.15 1.81
C GLY A 83 -2.79 4.68 1.86
N LEU A 84 -2.06 3.88 1.07
CA LEU A 84 -2.03 2.43 1.17
C LEU A 84 -0.72 2.06 1.88
N ILE A 85 -0.82 1.40 3.04
CA ILE A 85 0.34 0.97 3.82
C ILE A 85 0.17 -0.46 4.32
N LEU A 86 1.27 -1.11 4.67
CA LEU A 86 1.24 -2.40 5.37
C LEU A 86 0.68 -2.22 6.79
N GLY A 87 -0.08 -3.18 7.28
CA GLY A 87 -0.60 -3.17 8.65
C GLY A 87 0.52 -3.08 9.70
N THR A 88 1.64 -3.77 9.46
CA THR A 88 2.85 -3.66 10.29
C THR A 88 3.35 -2.22 10.41
N PHE A 89 3.37 -1.49 9.29
CA PHE A 89 3.76 -0.07 9.26
C PHE A 89 2.73 0.84 9.90
N ALA A 90 1.44 0.50 9.78
CA ALA A 90 0.38 1.23 10.48
C ALA A 90 0.58 1.14 12.00
N ALA A 91 0.85 -0.07 12.53
CA ALA A 91 1.16 -0.28 13.94
C ALA A 91 2.42 0.48 14.38
N TRP A 92 3.54 0.28 13.66
CA TRP A 92 4.79 0.95 13.98
C TRP A 92 4.69 2.48 13.95
N ALA A 93 3.98 3.03 12.97
CA ALA A 93 3.78 4.46 12.89
C ALA A 93 2.90 5.00 14.01
N TYR A 94 1.81 4.31 14.34
CA TYR A 94 0.89 4.78 15.37
C TYR A 94 1.55 4.79 16.75
N ASP A 95 2.29 3.73 17.09
CA ASP A 95 2.94 3.55 18.39
C ASP A 95 4.33 4.18 18.49
N GLY A 96 4.96 4.53 17.34
CA GLY A 96 6.32 5.08 17.31
C GLY A 96 7.38 4.02 17.64
N VAL A 97 7.26 2.82 17.09
CA VAL A 97 8.15 1.68 17.33
C VAL A 97 8.75 1.15 16.03
N GLY A 98 9.65 0.18 16.13
CA GLY A 98 10.34 -0.39 14.98
C GLY A 98 11.16 0.67 14.22
N PRO A 99 11.07 0.72 12.88
CA PRO A 99 11.81 1.70 12.08
C PRO A 99 11.25 3.13 12.19
N ILE A 100 10.11 3.32 12.86
CA ILE A 100 9.44 4.62 13.01
C ILE A 100 9.46 5.04 14.48
N SER A 101 10.51 5.74 14.87
CA SER A 101 10.78 6.10 16.27
C SER A 101 9.90 7.22 16.85
N THR A 102 9.07 7.86 16.02
CA THR A 102 8.18 8.95 16.45
C THR A 102 6.74 8.60 16.16
N PRO A 103 5.85 8.54 17.17
CA PRO A 103 4.44 8.23 16.98
C PRO A 103 3.76 9.17 15.97
N GLN A 104 2.88 8.60 15.16
CA GLN A 104 2.09 9.31 14.14
C GLN A 104 0.58 9.22 14.49
N PRO A 105 0.12 9.84 15.59
CA PRO A 105 -1.24 9.67 16.09
C PRO A 105 -2.32 10.28 15.18
N HIS A 106 -1.92 11.04 14.15
CA HIS A 106 -2.81 11.58 13.14
C HIS A 106 -3.21 10.57 12.06
N ILE A 107 -2.63 9.37 12.05
CA ILE A 107 -3.02 8.31 11.13
C ILE A 107 -4.26 7.59 11.68
N ARG A 108 -5.26 7.38 10.82
CA ARG A 108 -6.47 6.62 11.10
C ARG A 108 -6.70 5.58 10.01
N SER A 109 -7.30 4.47 10.36
CA SER A 109 -7.68 3.43 9.40
C SER A 109 -9.03 3.71 8.77
N ILE A 110 -9.16 3.32 7.49
CA ILE A 110 -10.43 3.25 6.78
C ILE A 110 -10.85 1.78 6.67
N SER A 111 -9.97 0.93 6.14
CA SER A 111 -10.29 -0.48 5.85
C SER A 111 -9.03 -1.34 5.78
N ALA A 112 -9.14 -2.59 6.19
CA ALA A 112 -8.26 -3.63 5.68
C ALA A 112 -8.54 -3.81 4.18
N MET A 113 -7.48 -4.08 3.42
CA MET A 113 -7.54 -4.30 2.00
C MET A 113 -7.21 -5.78 1.69
N TRP A 114 -6.52 -6.07 0.62
CA TRP A 114 -6.07 -7.43 0.26
C TRP A 114 -4.81 -7.83 1.04
N PRO A 115 -4.51 -9.14 1.14
CA PRO A 115 -3.26 -9.63 1.75
C PRO A 115 -2.02 -9.09 1.03
N ASN A 116 -1.03 -8.68 1.80
CA ASN A 116 0.32 -8.38 1.31
C ASN A 116 1.19 -9.61 1.54
N VAL A 117 1.43 -10.34 0.47
CA VAL A 117 2.11 -11.63 0.48
C VAL A 117 3.60 -11.45 0.18
N GLU A 118 4.45 -12.04 1.00
CA GLU A 118 5.89 -12.04 0.79
C GLU A 118 6.28 -12.97 -0.37
N HIS A 119 7.13 -12.48 -1.27
CA HIS A 119 7.69 -13.27 -2.36
C HIS A 119 9.22 -13.16 -2.29
N PHE A 120 9.83 -13.99 -1.45
CA PHE A 120 11.29 -14.15 -1.44
C PHE A 120 11.68 -15.06 -2.59
N VAL A 121 12.16 -14.46 -3.66
CA VAL A 121 12.58 -15.16 -4.89
C VAL A 121 14.07 -15.40 -4.85
N LEU A 122 14.47 -16.62 -5.22
CA LEU A 122 15.86 -17.01 -5.39
C LEU A 122 16.03 -17.76 -6.72
N ARG A 123 17.19 -17.65 -7.35
CA ARG A 123 17.55 -18.55 -8.46
C ARG A 123 17.52 -19.98 -8.00
N SER A 124 16.89 -20.87 -8.78
CA SER A 124 16.64 -22.24 -8.38
C SER A 124 17.91 -23.09 -8.18
N ASP A 125 19.00 -22.74 -8.87
CA ASP A 125 20.31 -23.40 -8.71
C ASP A 125 21.01 -23.08 -7.37
N LEU A 126 20.50 -22.11 -6.62
CA LEU A 126 21.03 -21.70 -5.30
C LEU A 126 20.11 -22.16 -4.14
N VAL A 127 18.97 -22.75 -4.44
CA VAL A 127 18.02 -23.25 -3.43
C VAL A 127 18.58 -24.52 -2.79
N ILE A 128 18.52 -24.61 -1.46
CA ILE A 128 19.03 -25.75 -0.67
C ILE A 128 17.86 -26.48 -0.01
N ASP A 129 17.16 -25.80 0.91
CA ASP A 129 16.02 -26.34 1.64
C ASP A 129 14.68 -25.81 1.10
N GLY A 130 14.71 -24.72 0.32
CA GLY A 130 13.53 -24.09 -0.26
C GLY A 130 12.83 -23.11 0.67
N THR A 131 13.44 -22.80 1.82
CA THR A 131 12.90 -21.81 2.78
C THR A 131 13.68 -20.52 2.76
N VAL A 132 13.14 -19.47 3.39
CA VAL A 132 13.78 -18.13 3.42
C VAL A 132 15.14 -18.17 4.09
N SER A 133 15.38 -19.12 5.01
CA SER A 133 16.67 -19.35 5.65
C SER A 133 17.81 -19.75 4.70
N ASP A 134 17.50 -20.16 3.46
CA ASP A 134 18.52 -20.37 2.43
C ASP A 134 19.33 -19.11 2.13
N LEU A 135 18.73 -17.93 2.33
CA LEU A 135 19.38 -16.64 2.09
C LEU A 135 20.59 -16.41 3.01
N ALA A 136 20.63 -17.00 4.22
CA ALA A 136 21.79 -16.95 5.12
C ALA A 136 23.02 -17.72 4.58
N LYS A 137 22.82 -18.55 3.56
CA LYS A 137 23.88 -19.37 2.95
C LYS A 137 24.51 -18.72 1.72
N LEU A 138 24.01 -17.55 1.28
CA LEU A 138 24.41 -16.84 0.07
C LEU A 138 25.54 -15.84 0.38
N LYS A 139 26.78 -16.32 0.47
CA LYS A 139 27.92 -15.48 0.86
C LYS A 139 28.32 -14.49 -0.25
N GLY A 140 28.04 -13.19 -0.01
CA GLY A 140 28.43 -12.09 -0.88
C GLY A 140 27.59 -11.94 -2.15
N GLU A 141 26.56 -12.78 -2.34
CA GLU A 141 25.66 -12.71 -3.49
C GLU A 141 24.76 -11.46 -3.43
N ARG A 142 24.45 -10.92 -4.59
CA ARG A 142 23.68 -9.70 -4.70
C ARG A 142 22.17 -10.00 -4.70
N TYR A 143 21.44 -9.44 -3.71
CA TYR A 143 20.02 -9.67 -3.51
C TYR A 143 19.23 -8.34 -3.47
N SER A 144 18.09 -8.23 -4.15
CA SER A 144 17.26 -7.03 -4.13
C SER A 144 16.21 -7.10 -3.02
N ILE A 145 16.26 -6.16 -2.06
CA ILE A 145 15.34 -6.10 -0.92
C ILE A 145 14.17 -5.10 -1.13
N GLY A 146 14.08 -4.47 -2.29
CA GLY A 146 13.14 -3.38 -2.55
C GLY A 146 13.81 -2.01 -2.62
N MET A 147 13.03 -0.98 -2.90
CA MET A 147 13.54 0.40 -2.93
C MET A 147 13.86 0.89 -1.52
N ARG A 148 14.82 1.82 -1.40
CA ARG A 148 15.06 2.51 -0.13
C ARG A 148 13.80 3.24 0.36
N ASN A 149 13.56 3.20 1.68
CA ASN A 149 12.36 3.74 2.34
C ASN A 149 11.05 3.09 1.87
N SER A 150 11.12 1.86 1.38
CA SER A 150 9.93 1.08 1.04
C SER A 150 9.48 0.17 2.18
N GLY A 151 8.21 -0.27 2.12
CA GLY A 151 7.75 -1.35 2.99
C GLY A 151 8.55 -2.63 2.77
N ALA A 152 8.87 -2.96 1.51
CA ALA A 152 9.65 -4.15 1.15
C ALA A 152 11.05 -4.17 1.79
N GLU A 153 11.77 -3.04 1.76
CA GLU A 153 13.06 -2.92 2.44
C GLU A 153 12.95 -3.25 3.93
N HIS A 154 12.07 -2.54 4.63
CA HIS A 154 12.01 -2.66 6.09
C HIS A 154 11.41 -3.99 6.56
N THR A 155 10.36 -4.51 5.89
CA THR A 155 9.85 -5.85 6.26
C THR A 155 10.86 -6.94 5.91
N GLY A 156 11.52 -6.84 4.76
CA GLY A 156 12.55 -7.80 4.37
C GLY A 156 13.72 -7.82 5.34
N LEU A 157 14.25 -6.64 5.73
CA LEU A 157 15.32 -6.54 6.72
C LEU A 157 14.88 -7.04 8.10
N TYR A 158 13.65 -6.74 8.53
CA TYR A 158 13.09 -7.29 9.77
C TYR A 158 13.03 -8.83 9.74
N ILE A 159 12.58 -9.40 8.62
CA ILE A 159 12.51 -10.86 8.44
C ILE A 159 13.94 -11.45 8.46
N PHE A 160 14.90 -10.80 7.80
CA PHE A 160 16.31 -11.24 7.83
C PHE A 160 16.87 -11.24 9.25
N ASP A 161 16.66 -10.16 10.00
CA ASP A 161 17.10 -10.08 11.41
C ASP A 161 16.46 -11.19 12.25
N ALA A 162 15.16 -11.44 12.09
CA ALA A 162 14.43 -12.46 12.83
C ALA A 162 14.90 -13.89 12.50
N LEU A 163 15.36 -14.13 11.27
CA LEU A 163 15.84 -15.44 10.79
C LEU A 163 17.36 -15.59 10.90
N GLY A 164 18.08 -14.58 11.42
CA GLY A 164 19.52 -14.61 11.57
C GLY A 164 20.30 -14.53 10.25
N VAL A 165 19.69 -13.95 9.20
CA VAL A 165 20.38 -13.64 7.94
C VAL A 165 21.19 -12.36 8.14
N ASP A 166 22.50 -12.47 8.16
CA ASP A 166 23.38 -11.29 8.23
C ASP A 166 23.51 -10.65 6.84
N TYR A 167 22.59 -9.75 6.53
CA TYR A 167 22.55 -9.06 5.24
C TYR A 167 23.71 -8.07 5.04
N THR A 168 24.59 -7.88 6.01
CA THR A 168 25.83 -7.09 5.87
C THR A 168 27.03 -7.95 5.48
N GLU A 169 27.04 -9.22 5.90
CA GLU A 169 28.11 -10.18 5.64
C GLU A 169 27.71 -11.25 4.60
N ASP A 170 26.43 -11.72 4.66
CA ASP A 170 25.96 -12.81 3.82
C ASP A 170 25.50 -12.33 2.43
N LEU A 171 24.97 -11.10 2.34
CA LEU A 171 24.40 -10.57 1.11
C LEU A 171 24.99 -9.20 0.71
N SER A 172 25.06 -8.96 -0.59
CA SER A 172 25.26 -7.62 -1.15
C SER A 172 23.91 -7.01 -1.51
N ILE A 173 23.34 -6.20 -0.60
CA ILE A 173 21.96 -5.68 -0.77
C ILE A 173 21.86 -4.67 -1.93
N ALA A 174 20.95 -4.94 -2.86
CA ALA A 174 20.53 -4.04 -3.92
C ALA A 174 19.16 -3.40 -3.58
N TYR A 175 19.05 -2.10 -3.79
CA TYR A 175 17.83 -1.34 -3.52
C TYR A 175 17.13 -0.98 -4.83
N LEU A 176 16.35 -1.92 -5.37
CA LEU A 176 15.68 -1.79 -6.66
C LEU A 176 14.15 -1.86 -6.49
N GLY A 177 13.42 -1.14 -7.35
CA GLY A 177 11.98 -1.34 -7.48
C GLY A 177 11.65 -2.70 -8.11
N TYR A 178 10.42 -3.17 -7.98
CA TYR A 178 10.01 -4.53 -8.39
C TYR A 178 10.30 -4.85 -9.85
N GLY A 179 9.94 -3.96 -10.78
CA GLY A 179 10.23 -4.15 -12.20
C GLY A 179 11.74 -4.18 -12.51
N PRO A 180 12.53 -3.21 -12.07
CA PRO A 180 14.00 -3.24 -12.14
C PRO A 180 14.63 -4.48 -11.52
N SER A 181 14.10 -4.98 -10.37
CA SER A 181 14.57 -6.24 -9.76
C SER A 181 14.36 -7.44 -10.68
N THR A 182 13.19 -7.54 -11.34
CA THR A 182 12.92 -8.60 -12.32
C THR A 182 13.92 -8.55 -13.48
N ASN A 183 14.24 -7.37 -14.00
CA ASN A 183 15.24 -7.22 -15.06
C ASN A 183 16.64 -7.64 -14.57
N ALA A 184 17.05 -7.17 -13.40
CA ALA A 184 18.35 -7.50 -12.83
C ALA A 184 18.50 -9.00 -12.54
N LEU A 185 17.44 -9.68 -12.12
CA LEU A 185 17.40 -11.14 -11.92
C LEU A 185 17.56 -11.88 -13.27
N GLN A 186 16.83 -11.45 -14.30
CA GLN A 186 16.92 -11.98 -15.65
C GLN A 186 18.33 -11.85 -16.23
N ASP A 187 18.95 -10.69 -16.01
CA ASP A 187 20.29 -10.37 -16.53
C ASP A 187 21.43 -11.01 -15.69
N GLY A 188 21.09 -11.72 -14.59
CA GLY A 188 22.07 -12.32 -13.68
C GLY A 188 22.83 -11.31 -12.80
N ASN A 189 22.36 -10.07 -12.72
CA ASN A 189 22.98 -9.01 -11.90
C ASN A 189 22.62 -9.12 -10.41
N ILE A 190 21.60 -9.90 -10.07
CA ILE A 190 21.20 -10.30 -8.73
C ILE A 190 20.80 -11.79 -8.74
N VAL A 191 20.91 -12.44 -7.60
CA VAL A 191 20.52 -13.86 -7.46
C VAL A 191 19.08 -14.04 -6.98
N GLY A 192 18.47 -12.99 -6.44
CA GLY A 192 17.11 -13.04 -5.94
C GLY A 192 16.57 -11.67 -5.56
N MET A 193 15.30 -11.64 -5.19
CA MET A 193 14.58 -10.41 -4.83
C MET A 193 13.45 -10.68 -3.84
N ASN A 194 13.14 -9.71 -2.96
CA ASN A 194 11.90 -9.69 -2.19
C ASN A 194 10.88 -8.75 -2.82
N VAL A 195 9.63 -9.23 -2.99
CA VAL A 195 8.53 -8.48 -3.61
C VAL A 195 7.24 -8.70 -2.82
N PRO A 196 7.10 -8.08 -1.63
CA PRO A 196 5.85 -8.15 -0.87
C PRO A 196 4.74 -7.36 -1.58
N ALA A 197 3.69 -8.06 -2.01
CA ALA A 197 2.53 -7.45 -2.67
C ALA A 197 1.33 -8.41 -2.74
N GLY A 198 0.15 -7.89 -3.12
CA GLY A 198 -1.04 -8.72 -3.35
C GLY A 198 -0.93 -9.53 -4.64
N PRO A 199 -0.99 -10.87 -4.57
CA PRO A 199 -0.91 -11.72 -5.75
C PRO A 199 -2.17 -11.64 -6.62
N PRO A 200 -2.04 -11.83 -7.96
CA PRO A 200 -0.80 -12.00 -8.71
C PRO A 200 -0.06 -10.67 -8.90
N VAL A 201 1.23 -10.68 -8.58
CA VAL A 201 2.10 -9.48 -8.70
C VAL A 201 2.71 -9.43 -10.10
N THR A 202 2.58 -8.31 -10.79
CA THR A 202 3.06 -8.15 -12.17
C THR A 202 4.55 -8.46 -12.31
N ALA A 203 5.38 -8.01 -11.37
CA ALA A 203 6.81 -8.25 -11.38
C ALA A 203 7.16 -9.75 -11.25
N ILE A 204 6.45 -10.48 -10.37
CA ILE A 204 6.61 -11.93 -10.18
C ILE A 204 6.10 -12.71 -11.39
N ALA A 205 4.91 -12.36 -11.91
CA ALA A 205 4.36 -12.99 -13.12
C ALA A 205 5.33 -12.86 -14.30
N ARG A 206 5.94 -11.68 -14.45
CA ARG A 206 6.95 -11.44 -15.48
C ARG A 206 8.24 -12.24 -15.22
N ALA A 207 8.70 -12.35 -13.99
CA ALA A 207 9.87 -13.15 -13.64
C ALA A 207 9.64 -14.63 -13.98
N TYR A 208 8.48 -15.20 -13.65
CA TYR A 208 8.11 -16.56 -14.06
C TYR A 208 8.03 -16.74 -15.58
N ALA A 209 7.47 -15.76 -16.29
CA ALA A 209 7.39 -15.81 -17.75
C ALA A 209 8.77 -15.86 -18.42
N LEU A 210 9.76 -15.17 -17.84
CA LEU A 210 11.12 -15.05 -18.35
C LEU A 210 12.02 -16.22 -17.94
N LEU A 211 11.95 -16.63 -16.67
CA LEU A 211 12.90 -17.57 -16.06
C LEU A 211 12.30 -18.97 -15.83
N GLY A 212 10.96 -19.08 -15.69
CA GLY A 212 10.29 -20.34 -15.45
C GLY A 212 10.85 -21.07 -14.25
N GLU A 213 11.33 -22.30 -14.44
CA GLU A 213 11.95 -23.13 -13.39
C GLU A 213 13.33 -22.61 -12.93
N GLY A 214 13.89 -21.60 -13.58
CA GLY A 214 15.15 -20.98 -13.18
C GLY A 214 15.03 -20.10 -11.93
N MET A 215 13.81 -19.87 -11.40
CA MET A 215 13.55 -19.16 -10.16
C MET A 215 12.59 -19.93 -9.26
N THR A 216 12.74 -19.75 -7.96
CA THR A 216 11.88 -20.34 -6.92
C THR A 216 11.41 -19.23 -5.98
N ILE A 217 10.13 -19.23 -5.60
CA ILE A 217 9.66 -18.49 -4.44
C ILE A 217 9.94 -19.37 -3.22
N LEU A 218 10.70 -18.84 -2.27
CA LEU A 218 11.03 -19.53 -1.02
C LEU A 218 9.81 -19.58 -0.10
N GLU A 219 9.65 -20.70 0.60
CA GLU A 219 8.58 -20.92 1.56
C GLU A 219 8.95 -20.45 2.96
N PHE A 220 7.97 -20.35 3.83
CA PHE A 220 8.18 -20.13 5.27
C PHE A 220 7.85 -21.44 6.01
N SER A 221 8.79 -21.91 6.83
CA SER A 221 8.54 -22.98 7.80
C SER A 221 7.75 -22.48 9.02
N GLU A 222 7.24 -23.40 9.84
CA GLU A 222 6.59 -23.03 11.12
C GLU A 222 7.57 -22.33 12.07
N GLU A 223 8.84 -22.76 12.11
CA GLU A 223 9.88 -22.13 12.92
C GLU A 223 10.17 -20.70 12.44
N GLU A 224 10.30 -20.49 11.14
CA GLU A 224 10.52 -19.17 10.55
C GLU A 224 9.33 -18.25 10.81
N MET A 225 8.09 -18.75 10.66
CA MET A 225 6.87 -18.00 10.98
C MET A 225 6.82 -17.63 12.47
N ALA A 226 7.18 -18.54 13.37
CA ALA A 226 7.26 -18.26 14.80
C ALA A 226 8.32 -17.19 15.12
N ALA A 227 9.48 -17.25 14.44
CA ALA A 227 10.57 -16.29 14.64
C ALA A 227 10.16 -14.86 14.21
N ILE A 228 9.57 -14.68 13.03
CA ILE A 228 9.14 -13.35 12.56
C ILE A 228 7.99 -12.77 13.37
N ASN A 229 7.19 -13.59 14.04
CA ASN A 229 6.09 -13.16 14.90
C ASN A 229 6.49 -12.96 16.37
N GLN A 230 7.74 -13.24 16.74
CA GLN A 230 8.17 -13.18 18.15
C GLN A 230 8.02 -11.79 18.76
N GLN A 231 8.38 -10.75 18.01
CA GLN A 231 8.31 -9.36 18.49
C GLN A 231 6.99 -8.68 18.09
N PHE A 232 6.51 -8.94 16.87
CA PHE A 232 5.29 -8.36 16.33
C PHE A 232 4.46 -9.46 15.67
N PRO A 233 3.37 -9.94 16.28
CA PRO A 233 2.54 -11.02 15.74
C PRO A 233 1.60 -10.50 14.63
N LEU A 234 2.18 -10.14 13.48
CA LEU A 234 1.52 -9.44 12.38
C LEU A 234 1.50 -10.25 11.07
N TRP A 235 2.18 -11.41 11.04
CA TRP A 235 2.20 -12.29 9.87
C TRP A 235 1.44 -13.60 10.13
N ASP A 236 0.86 -14.12 9.06
CA ASP A 236 0.19 -15.42 9.03
C ASP A 236 0.59 -16.16 7.75
N PHE A 237 0.31 -17.44 7.66
CA PHE A 237 0.57 -18.23 6.45
C PHE A 237 -0.38 -17.87 5.32
N TYR A 238 0.17 -17.83 4.11
CA TYR A 238 -0.56 -17.67 2.88
C TYR A 238 -0.15 -18.75 1.87
N GLU A 239 -1.13 -19.42 1.29
CA GLU A 239 -0.90 -20.39 0.22
C GLU A 239 -1.11 -19.72 -1.15
N LEU A 240 -0.03 -19.59 -1.92
CA LEU A 240 -0.08 -19.26 -3.33
C LEU A 240 -0.53 -20.51 -4.10
N LEU A 241 -1.76 -20.52 -4.55
CA LEU A 241 -2.33 -21.67 -5.27
C LEU A 241 -1.62 -21.90 -6.61
N PRO A 242 -1.56 -23.17 -7.09
CA PRO A 242 -1.06 -23.47 -8.43
C PRO A 242 -1.77 -22.61 -9.50
N GLY A 243 -1.01 -22.10 -10.45
CA GLY A 243 -1.54 -21.24 -11.51
C GLY A 243 -1.74 -19.76 -11.10
N THR A 244 -1.37 -19.35 -9.88
CA THR A 244 -1.32 -17.92 -9.52
C THR A 244 -0.37 -17.16 -10.44
N TYR A 245 0.75 -17.78 -10.80
CA TYR A 245 1.72 -17.25 -11.77
C TYR A 245 1.91 -18.19 -12.95
N PRO A 246 2.35 -17.70 -14.13
CA PRO A 246 2.69 -18.55 -15.26
C PRO A 246 3.73 -19.60 -14.88
N ARG A 247 3.50 -20.88 -15.20
CA ARG A 247 4.41 -22.00 -14.91
C ARG A 247 4.63 -22.29 -13.42
N GLN A 248 3.83 -21.75 -12.52
CA GLN A 248 3.80 -22.13 -11.12
C GLN A 248 2.76 -23.26 -10.97
N ASP A 249 3.23 -24.50 -11.00
CA ASP A 249 2.37 -25.69 -11.02
C ASP A 249 2.17 -26.31 -9.64
N LYS A 250 2.90 -25.83 -8.63
CA LYS A 250 2.83 -26.28 -7.24
C LYS A 250 2.36 -25.15 -6.32
N PRO A 251 1.66 -25.47 -5.22
CA PRO A 251 1.39 -24.47 -4.19
C PRO A 251 2.71 -24.00 -3.57
N VAL A 252 2.71 -22.79 -3.01
CA VAL A 252 3.85 -22.23 -2.26
C VAL A 252 3.30 -21.65 -0.97
N THR A 253 3.79 -22.11 0.18
CA THR A 253 3.40 -21.61 1.49
C THR A 253 4.34 -20.47 1.91
N THR A 254 3.82 -19.28 2.01
CA THR A 254 4.60 -18.08 2.35
C THR A 254 3.93 -17.27 3.46
N ALA A 255 4.53 -16.16 3.85
CA ALA A 255 3.98 -15.25 4.85
C ALA A 255 3.17 -14.12 4.21
N TYR A 256 2.15 -13.62 4.92
CA TYR A 256 1.45 -12.40 4.56
C TYR A 256 1.13 -11.54 5.78
N SER A 257 0.97 -10.25 5.55
CA SER A 257 0.35 -9.30 6.47
C SER A 257 -0.79 -8.55 5.77
N SER A 258 -1.63 -7.84 6.51
CA SER A 258 -2.71 -7.06 5.90
C SER A 258 -2.18 -5.77 5.28
N ASN A 259 -2.74 -5.35 4.15
CA ASN A 259 -2.67 -3.98 3.68
C ASN A 259 -3.77 -3.16 4.34
N VAL A 260 -3.52 -1.89 4.63
CA VAL A 260 -4.49 -1.00 5.24
C VAL A 260 -4.63 0.27 4.40
N PHE A 261 -5.85 0.65 4.12
CA PHE A 261 -6.19 1.96 3.61
C PHE A 261 -6.30 2.91 4.79
N VAL A 262 -5.45 3.92 4.80
CA VAL A 262 -5.33 4.89 5.89
C VAL A 262 -5.60 6.31 5.42
N VAL A 263 -5.92 7.17 6.37
CA VAL A 263 -6.22 8.59 6.16
C VAL A 263 -5.69 9.42 7.33
N ARG A 264 -5.44 10.68 7.11
CA ARG A 264 -5.17 11.64 8.19
C ARG A 264 -6.45 11.94 8.98
N ASP A 265 -6.33 12.14 10.27
CA ASP A 265 -7.46 12.42 11.18
C ASP A 265 -8.10 13.81 10.98
N ASP A 266 -7.39 14.73 10.32
CA ASP A 266 -7.86 16.07 9.98
C ASP A 266 -8.70 16.15 8.67
N VAL A 267 -8.85 15.04 7.95
CA VAL A 267 -9.82 14.94 6.85
C VAL A 267 -11.23 14.88 7.44
N SER A 268 -12.18 15.58 6.82
CA SER A 268 -13.53 15.67 7.37
C SER A 268 -14.23 14.31 7.42
N GLU A 269 -15.10 14.13 8.42
CA GLU A 269 -15.88 12.91 8.61
C GLU A 269 -16.68 12.55 7.35
N GLU A 270 -17.30 13.53 6.71
CA GLU A 270 -18.14 13.33 5.53
C GLU A 270 -17.33 12.81 4.33
N VAL A 271 -16.13 13.37 4.09
CA VAL A 271 -15.25 12.92 3.01
C VAL A 271 -14.83 11.47 3.24
N VAL A 272 -14.43 11.10 4.47
CA VAL A 272 -14.01 9.72 4.75
C VAL A 272 -15.18 8.75 4.77
N TYR A 273 -16.36 9.16 5.22
CA TYR A 273 -17.58 8.36 5.10
C TYR A 273 -17.87 8.03 3.63
N ASN A 274 -17.87 9.03 2.77
CA ASN A 274 -18.14 8.88 1.35
C ASN A 274 -17.04 8.07 0.65
N MET A 275 -15.77 8.26 1.03
CA MET A 275 -14.67 7.43 0.54
C MET A 275 -14.85 5.95 0.89
N THR A 276 -15.24 5.67 2.13
CA THR A 276 -15.51 4.30 2.61
C THR A 276 -16.69 3.69 1.86
N LYS A 277 -17.76 4.47 1.70
CA LYS A 277 -18.94 4.08 0.95
C LYS A 277 -18.61 3.79 -0.52
N LEU A 278 -17.89 4.67 -1.19
CA LEU A 278 -17.47 4.48 -2.59
C LEU A 278 -16.61 3.23 -2.77
N LEU A 279 -15.70 2.97 -1.84
CA LEU A 279 -14.87 1.75 -1.86
C LEU A 279 -15.75 0.49 -1.85
N TRP A 280 -16.67 0.38 -0.90
CA TRP A 280 -17.45 -0.84 -0.70
C TRP A 280 -18.61 -0.99 -1.68
N ASP A 281 -19.32 0.08 -2.00
CA ASP A 281 -20.42 0.05 -2.99
C ASP A 281 -19.92 -0.27 -4.41
N ASN A 282 -18.62 -0.08 -4.68
CA ASN A 282 -18.03 -0.31 -6.00
C ASN A 282 -16.91 -1.37 -5.98
N LEU A 283 -16.90 -2.21 -4.97
CA LEU A 283 -15.88 -3.26 -4.83
C LEU A 283 -15.80 -4.15 -6.07
N ALA A 284 -16.93 -4.51 -6.68
CA ALA A 284 -16.96 -5.32 -7.90
C ALA A 284 -16.15 -4.69 -9.04
N THR A 285 -16.20 -3.36 -9.20
CA THR A 285 -15.39 -2.66 -10.21
C THR A 285 -13.88 -2.76 -9.90
N LEU A 286 -13.48 -2.66 -8.64
CA LEU A 286 -12.08 -2.83 -8.25
C LEU A 286 -11.61 -4.27 -8.46
N GLN A 287 -12.48 -5.26 -8.22
CA GLN A 287 -12.20 -6.69 -8.44
C GLN A 287 -12.01 -7.06 -9.92
N GLU A 288 -12.62 -6.30 -10.83
CA GLU A 288 -12.39 -6.44 -12.27
C GLU A 288 -11.04 -5.86 -12.70
N ILE A 289 -10.55 -4.81 -12.00
CA ILE A 289 -9.29 -4.14 -12.36
C ILE A 289 -8.08 -4.93 -11.86
N HIS A 290 -8.14 -5.46 -10.64
CA HIS A 290 -7.02 -6.22 -10.08
C HIS A 290 -7.51 -7.39 -9.23
N SER A 291 -7.07 -8.62 -9.56
CA SER A 291 -7.55 -9.83 -8.91
C SER A 291 -7.18 -9.95 -7.42
N ALA A 292 -6.14 -9.26 -6.94
CA ALA A 292 -5.83 -9.21 -5.50
C ALA A 292 -7.02 -8.69 -4.67
N THR A 293 -7.82 -7.76 -5.21
CA THR A 293 -8.99 -7.20 -4.53
C THR A 293 -10.16 -8.18 -4.41
N LYS A 294 -10.13 -9.33 -5.11
CA LYS A 294 -11.15 -10.39 -4.99
C LYS A 294 -11.22 -11.02 -3.60
N SER A 295 -10.14 -10.92 -2.83
CA SER A 295 -10.11 -11.35 -1.43
C SER A 295 -10.80 -10.38 -0.47
N MET A 296 -11.13 -9.17 -0.93
CA MET A 296 -11.79 -8.17 -0.10
C MET A 296 -13.27 -8.49 0.04
N VAL A 297 -13.75 -8.53 1.28
CA VAL A 297 -15.16 -8.66 1.65
C VAL A 297 -15.42 -7.76 2.86
N ILE A 298 -16.64 -7.19 2.95
CA ILE A 298 -16.94 -6.21 4.00
C ILE A 298 -16.85 -6.81 5.41
N GLU A 299 -17.14 -8.10 5.56
CA GLU A 299 -17.05 -8.85 6.80
C GLU A 299 -15.61 -8.95 7.33
N ALA A 300 -14.63 -8.81 6.46
CA ALA A 300 -13.20 -8.81 6.79
C ALA A 300 -12.58 -7.40 6.78
N ALA A 301 -13.38 -6.36 6.53
CA ALA A 301 -12.92 -4.96 6.38
C ALA A 301 -12.12 -4.43 7.57
N LEU A 302 -12.35 -4.98 8.76
CA LEU A 302 -11.71 -4.55 10.01
C LEU A 302 -10.72 -5.58 10.58
N LYS A 303 -10.54 -6.72 9.88
CA LYS A 303 -9.66 -7.79 10.34
C LYS A 303 -8.19 -7.39 10.20
N GLY A 304 -7.42 -7.48 11.29
CA GLY A 304 -5.98 -7.22 11.27
C GLY A 304 -5.60 -5.75 11.10
N ILE A 305 -6.54 -4.82 11.37
CA ILE A 305 -6.26 -3.39 11.43
C ILE A 305 -5.71 -3.05 12.83
N PRO A 306 -4.51 -2.47 12.95
CA PRO A 306 -3.91 -2.17 14.26
C PRO A 306 -4.20 -0.76 14.75
N VAL A 307 -4.74 0.14 13.93
CA VAL A 307 -4.89 1.57 14.22
C VAL A 307 -6.37 1.95 14.25
N PRO A 308 -6.82 2.82 15.18
CA PRO A 308 -8.21 3.24 15.30
C PRO A 308 -8.80 3.74 13.97
N LEU A 309 -10.10 3.48 13.79
CA LEU A 309 -10.83 3.95 12.61
C LEU A 309 -10.98 5.47 12.62
N HIS A 310 -11.00 6.04 11.42
CA HIS A 310 -11.47 7.40 11.23
C HIS A 310 -12.99 7.49 11.49
N LYS A 311 -13.47 8.62 12.04
CA LYS A 311 -14.88 8.82 12.40
C LYS A 311 -15.85 8.52 11.24
N GLY A 312 -15.49 8.92 10.01
CA GLY A 312 -16.30 8.66 8.82
C GLY A 312 -16.38 7.17 8.49
N ALA A 313 -15.27 6.43 8.56
CA ALA A 313 -15.27 4.98 8.35
C ALA A 313 -16.05 4.28 9.46
N LEU A 314 -15.86 4.67 10.72
CA LEU A 314 -16.58 4.15 11.87
C LEU A 314 -18.12 4.31 11.70
N ARG A 315 -18.57 5.49 11.23
CA ARG A 315 -19.99 5.75 10.94
C ARG A 315 -20.52 4.80 9.88
N TYR A 316 -19.81 4.67 8.77
CA TYR A 316 -20.20 3.78 7.67
C TYR A 316 -20.35 2.33 8.13
N TYR A 317 -19.38 1.79 8.85
CA TYR A 317 -19.42 0.40 9.32
C TYR A 317 -20.55 0.17 10.34
N LYS A 318 -20.80 1.11 11.24
CA LYS A 318 -21.94 1.03 12.17
C LYS A 318 -23.29 1.00 11.44
N GLU A 319 -23.47 1.85 10.44
CA GLU A 319 -24.70 1.90 9.63
C GLU A 319 -24.92 0.61 8.82
N ASN A 320 -23.82 -0.09 8.46
CA ASN A 320 -23.89 -1.34 7.71
C ASN A 320 -23.80 -2.60 8.59
N GLY A 321 -23.91 -2.46 9.92
CA GLY A 321 -24.00 -3.57 10.85
C GLY A 321 -22.69 -4.38 11.00
N VAL A 322 -21.54 -3.81 10.64
CA VAL A 322 -20.26 -4.46 10.81
C VAL A 322 -19.85 -4.37 12.29
N GLU A 323 -19.50 -5.51 12.89
CA GLU A 323 -18.99 -5.56 14.27
C GLU A 323 -17.62 -4.87 14.34
N ILE A 324 -17.50 -3.91 15.27
CA ILE A 324 -16.29 -3.08 15.39
C ILE A 324 -15.50 -3.52 16.63
N PRO A 325 -14.27 -4.04 16.46
CA PRO A 325 -13.38 -4.36 17.56
C PRO A 325 -13.13 -3.14 18.46
N GLU A 326 -13.07 -3.35 19.77
CA GLU A 326 -12.96 -2.26 20.78
C GLU A 326 -11.72 -1.36 20.54
N HIS A 327 -10.57 -1.94 20.19
CA HIS A 327 -9.34 -1.20 19.91
C HIS A 327 -9.44 -0.26 18.69
N LEU A 328 -10.44 -0.43 17.83
CA LEU A 328 -10.66 0.42 16.65
C LEU A 328 -11.60 1.60 16.93
N LEU A 329 -12.23 1.68 18.11
CA LEU A 329 -13.19 2.75 18.43
C LEU A 329 -12.50 4.11 18.59
N GLY A 330 -11.20 4.14 18.92
CA GLY A 330 -10.48 5.37 19.22
C GLY A 330 -10.95 5.98 20.55
N GLY A 331 -10.05 6.37 21.41
CA GLY A 331 -10.39 7.10 22.63
C GLY A 331 -10.78 8.56 22.33
#